data_3e81008e106dafb753d1dda75f545eb1
#
_entry.id   3e81008e106dafb753d1dda75f545eb1
#
_cell.length_a   1.000
_cell.length_b   1.000
_cell.length_c   1.000
_cell.angle_alpha   90.00
_cell.angle_beta   90.00
_cell.angle_gamma   90.00
#
_symmetry.space_group_name_H-M   'P 1'
#
loop_
_entity.id
_entity.type
_entity.pdbx_description
1 polymer ?
#
loop_
_entity_poly.entity_id
_entity_poly.type
_entity_poly.pdbx_seq_one_letter_code
_entity_poly.pdbx_strand_id
1 'polypeptide(L)'
;MSDTPTRRQFIDRTARVIGLTALGGAAALLARRTSAHAVFQVDPLKCTACDLCRTSCVLSLSAVKAVNDFSKCGYCRLCPAYMDVTSQPDEVGIPSGKVCPQDALKRRVVGREDPDDPNNNYYEYTVDEARCTGCGKCVKACKPPAGNGSLRLEIRYDRCRGCNDCGILI
;
A
#
# COMPACT_ATOMS: atom_id res chain seq x y z
N MET A 1 -9.92 -67.15 -9.81
CA MET A 1 -11.31 -66.79 -10.11
C MET A 1 -11.34 -65.31 -10.36
N SER A 2 -11.40 -64.88 -11.62
CA SER A 2 -11.42 -63.48 -12.00
C SER A 2 -12.88 -62.97 -11.98
N ASP A 3 -13.21 -62.23 -10.94
CA ASP A 3 -14.51 -61.57 -10.82
C ASP A 3 -14.65 -60.48 -11.87
N THR A 4 -15.37 -60.79 -12.95
CA THR A 4 -15.71 -59.79 -13.98
C THR A 4 -16.78 -58.83 -13.41
N PRO A 5 -16.50 -57.52 -13.36
CA PRO A 5 -17.45 -56.56 -12.77
C PRO A 5 -18.73 -56.50 -13.59
N THR A 6 -19.86 -56.48 -12.89
CA THR A 6 -21.19 -56.32 -13.53
C THR A 6 -21.27 -54.93 -14.19
N ARG A 7 -22.10 -54.77 -15.24
CA ARG A 7 -22.30 -53.49 -15.96
C ARG A 7 -22.58 -52.32 -15.02
N ARG A 8 -23.36 -52.54 -13.96
CA ARG A 8 -23.71 -51.53 -12.95
C ARG A 8 -22.49 -51.11 -12.13
N GLN A 9 -21.66 -52.10 -11.71
CA GLN A 9 -20.42 -51.82 -10.96
C GLN A 9 -19.39 -51.10 -11.82
N PHE A 10 -19.34 -51.36 -13.11
CA PHE A 10 -18.47 -50.68 -14.06
C PHE A 10 -18.86 -49.19 -14.20
N ILE A 11 -20.16 -48.93 -14.43
CA ILE A 11 -20.67 -47.54 -14.56
C ILE A 11 -20.42 -46.75 -13.27
N ASP A 12 -20.67 -47.33 -12.11
CA ASP A 12 -20.49 -46.65 -10.81
C ASP A 12 -19.02 -46.32 -10.51
N ARG A 13 -18.10 -47.23 -10.85
CA ARG A 13 -16.65 -47.00 -10.75
C ARG A 13 -16.19 -45.91 -11.71
N THR A 14 -16.63 -45.96 -12.96
CA THR A 14 -16.27 -44.93 -13.97
C THR A 14 -16.78 -43.55 -13.57
N ALA A 15 -18.02 -43.44 -13.11
CA ALA A 15 -18.58 -42.17 -12.64
C ALA A 15 -17.80 -41.60 -11.44
N ARG A 16 -17.38 -42.44 -10.49
CA ARG A 16 -16.56 -42.01 -9.36
C ARG A 16 -15.19 -41.54 -9.80
N VAL A 17 -14.54 -42.21 -10.70
CA VAL A 17 -13.21 -41.82 -11.25
C VAL A 17 -13.33 -40.47 -11.97
N ILE A 18 -14.32 -40.29 -12.83
CA ILE A 18 -14.55 -39.03 -13.53
C ILE A 18 -14.84 -37.91 -12.55
N GLY A 19 -15.67 -38.14 -11.52
CA GLY A 19 -15.96 -37.16 -10.48
C GLY A 19 -14.72 -36.74 -9.68
N LEU A 20 -13.87 -37.70 -9.30
CA LEU A 20 -12.63 -37.43 -8.57
C LEU A 20 -11.60 -36.69 -9.43
N THR A 21 -11.48 -37.05 -10.72
CA THR A 21 -10.56 -36.32 -11.63
C THR A 21 -11.03 -34.90 -11.91
N ALA A 22 -12.33 -34.69 -12.06
CA ALA A 22 -12.89 -33.35 -12.26
C ALA A 22 -12.69 -32.45 -11.01
N LEU A 23 -12.95 -33.00 -9.80
CA LEU A 23 -12.71 -32.29 -8.55
C LEU A 23 -11.22 -32.01 -8.31
N GLY A 24 -10.35 -32.99 -8.55
CA GLY A 24 -8.90 -32.85 -8.42
C GLY A 24 -8.32 -31.82 -9.41
N GLY A 25 -8.80 -31.86 -10.67
CA GLY A 25 -8.43 -30.89 -11.70
C GLY A 25 -8.87 -29.47 -11.34
N ALA A 26 -10.10 -29.29 -10.85
CA ALA A 26 -10.60 -27.99 -10.40
C ALA A 26 -9.80 -27.45 -9.21
N ALA A 27 -9.50 -28.31 -8.22
CA ALA A 27 -8.68 -27.94 -7.08
C ALA A 27 -7.26 -27.53 -7.47
N ALA A 28 -6.63 -28.25 -8.41
CA ALA A 28 -5.32 -27.93 -8.94
C ALA A 28 -5.29 -26.59 -9.71
N LEU A 29 -6.35 -26.29 -10.48
CA LEU A 29 -6.49 -25.00 -11.17
C LEU A 29 -6.69 -23.84 -10.19
N LEU A 30 -7.48 -24.04 -9.14
CA LEU A 30 -7.66 -23.05 -8.08
C LEU A 30 -6.35 -22.84 -7.29
N ALA A 31 -5.64 -23.91 -6.95
CA ALA A 31 -4.33 -23.82 -6.28
C ALA A 31 -3.28 -23.07 -7.11
N ARG A 32 -3.28 -23.23 -8.43
CA ARG A 32 -2.42 -22.44 -9.33
C ARG A 32 -2.77 -20.97 -9.35
N ARG A 33 -4.06 -20.61 -9.24
CA ARG A 33 -4.51 -19.20 -9.17
C ARG A 33 -4.20 -18.55 -7.81
N THR A 34 -4.13 -19.33 -6.75
CA THR A 34 -3.79 -18.88 -5.40
C THR A 34 -2.30 -18.97 -5.09
N SER A 35 -1.45 -19.32 -6.06
CA SER A 35 0.00 -19.17 -5.92
C SER A 35 0.28 -17.68 -5.71
N ALA A 36 0.17 -17.24 -4.46
CA ALA A 36 0.51 -15.91 -4.05
C ALA A 36 1.99 -15.72 -4.40
N HIS A 37 2.28 -14.93 -5.42
CA HIS A 37 3.64 -14.46 -5.63
C HIS A 37 4.04 -13.81 -4.32
N ALA A 38 5.08 -14.33 -3.67
CA ALA A 38 5.66 -13.71 -2.51
C ALA A 38 6.07 -12.29 -2.94
N VAL A 39 5.43 -11.29 -2.35
CA VAL A 39 5.70 -9.89 -2.68
C VAL A 39 6.38 -9.28 -1.47
N PHE A 40 7.52 -8.66 -1.72
CA PHE A 40 8.25 -7.93 -0.69
C PHE A 40 7.40 -6.76 -0.21
N GLN A 41 7.40 -6.52 1.11
CA GLN A 41 6.70 -5.37 1.69
C GLN A 41 7.62 -4.65 2.68
N VAL A 42 7.44 -3.36 2.80
CA VAL A 42 8.19 -2.53 3.75
C VAL A 42 7.57 -2.65 5.13
N ASP A 43 8.38 -3.04 6.13
CA ASP A 43 7.97 -2.96 7.53
C ASP A 43 7.92 -1.47 7.96
N PRO A 44 6.73 -0.92 8.28
CA PRO A 44 6.61 0.49 8.63
C PRO A 44 7.40 0.88 9.88
N LEU A 45 7.61 -0.04 10.82
CA LEU A 45 8.33 0.21 12.08
C LEU A 45 9.84 0.27 11.86
N LYS A 46 10.36 -0.51 10.93
CA LYS A 46 11.79 -0.55 10.59
C LYS A 46 12.18 0.43 9.49
N CYS A 47 11.22 0.91 8.71
CA CYS A 47 11.46 1.81 7.58
C CYS A 47 12.05 3.15 8.06
N THR A 48 13.24 3.51 7.59
CA THR A 48 13.90 4.80 7.86
C THR A 48 13.55 5.88 6.85
N ALA A 49 12.78 5.56 5.81
CA ALA A 49 12.50 6.43 4.66
C ALA A 49 13.77 6.91 3.94
N CYS A 50 14.74 6.00 3.75
CA CYS A 50 16.05 6.27 3.15
C CYS A 50 16.05 6.36 1.62
N ASP A 51 14.91 6.15 0.96
CA ASP A 51 14.73 6.23 -0.50
C ASP A 51 15.36 5.08 -1.33
N LEU A 52 16.11 4.16 -0.74
CA LEU A 52 16.79 3.08 -1.47
C LEU A 52 15.83 2.20 -2.27
N CYS A 53 14.69 1.80 -1.68
CA CYS A 53 13.71 0.96 -2.36
C CYS A 53 13.11 1.60 -3.62
N ARG A 54 13.03 2.93 -3.67
CA ARG A 54 12.58 3.66 -4.84
C ARG A 54 13.69 3.75 -5.89
N THR A 55 14.90 4.10 -5.47
CA THR A 55 16.03 4.33 -6.39
C THR A 55 16.55 3.05 -7.02
N SER A 56 16.45 1.92 -6.31
CA SER A 56 16.81 0.60 -6.84
C SER A 56 15.65 -0.09 -7.59
N CYS A 57 14.48 0.55 -7.68
CA CYS A 57 13.37 -0.04 -8.41
C CYS A 57 13.63 -0.01 -9.92
N VAL A 58 13.47 -1.17 -10.58
CA VAL A 58 13.65 -1.32 -12.05
C VAL A 58 12.57 -0.62 -12.87
N LEU A 59 11.47 -0.20 -12.24
CA LEU A 59 10.38 0.50 -12.92
C LEU A 59 10.69 1.99 -13.01
N SER A 60 10.41 2.60 -14.16
CA SER A 60 10.54 4.05 -14.37
C SER A 60 9.75 4.88 -13.37
N LEU A 61 8.54 4.39 -13.01
CA LEU A 61 7.75 4.87 -11.89
C LEU A 61 7.72 3.76 -10.83
N SER A 62 8.46 3.95 -9.74
CA SER A 62 8.61 2.97 -8.67
C SER A 62 7.28 2.40 -8.18
N ALA A 63 7.27 1.08 -7.89
CA ALA A 63 6.15 0.41 -7.23
C ALA A 63 5.98 0.85 -5.76
N VAL A 64 6.98 1.52 -5.19
CA VAL A 64 6.91 2.05 -3.81
C VAL A 64 6.09 3.33 -3.80
N LYS A 65 5.10 3.39 -2.91
CA LYS A 65 4.21 4.55 -2.74
C LYS A 65 4.07 4.92 -1.28
N ALA A 66 3.84 6.19 -1.01
CA ALA A 66 3.40 6.60 0.31
C ALA A 66 1.90 6.28 0.48
N VAL A 67 1.54 5.82 1.66
CA VAL A 67 0.14 5.52 2.02
C VAL A 67 -0.14 6.16 3.38
N ASN A 68 -1.33 6.70 3.56
CA ASN A 68 -1.77 7.26 4.83
C ASN A 68 -2.65 6.26 5.57
N ASP A 69 -2.28 5.94 6.79
CA ASP A 69 -3.08 5.17 7.74
C ASP A 69 -3.97 6.13 8.53
N PHE A 70 -5.21 6.28 8.10
CA PHE A 70 -6.17 7.21 8.71
C PHE A 70 -6.47 6.90 10.16
N SER A 71 -6.27 5.66 10.64
CA SER A 71 -6.44 5.30 12.04
C SER A 71 -5.43 5.97 12.98
N LYS A 72 -4.28 6.37 12.42
CA LYS A 72 -3.19 7.04 13.15
C LYS A 72 -3.07 8.52 12.79
N CYS A 73 -3.80 8.97 11.78
CA CYS A 73 -3.74 10.37 11.33
C CYS A 73 -4.38 11.30 12.37
N GLY A 74 -3.64 12.33 12.76
CA GLY A 74 -4.13 13.36 13.71
C GLY A 74 -4.93 14.47 13.03
N TYR A 75 -5.15 14.42 11.73
CA TYR A 75 -5.88 15.44 10.95
C TYR A 75 -5.38 16.87 11.17
N CYS A 76 -4.09 17.01 11.44
CA CYS A 76 -3.45 18.23 11.88
C CYS A 76 -3.63 19.37 10.88
N ARG A 77 -3.98 20.57 11.37
CA ARG A 77 -3.99 21.80 10.57
C ARG A 77 -2.59 22.09 9.99
N LEU A 78 -1.56 22.01 10.83
CA LEU A 78 -0.15 22.14 10.45
C LEU A 78 0.49 20.77 10.35
N CYS A 79 0.23 20.07 9.25
CA CYS A 79 0.77 18.73 9.04
C CYS A 79 2.24 18.82 8.58
N PRO A 80 3.20 18.30 9.35
CA PRO A 80 4.62 18.36 8.99
C PRO A 80 4.95 17.54 7.74
N ALA A 81 4.12 16.59 7.36
CA ALA A 81 4.29 15.83 6.13
C ALA A 81 3.80 16.56 4.88
N TYR A 82 2.89 17.51 5.04
CA TYR A 82 2.33 18.29 3.95
C TYR A 82 3.05 19.62 3.77
N MET A 83 3.25 20.34 4.87
CA MET A 83 3.86 21.66 4.89
C MET A 83 5.34 21.55 5.24
N ASP A 84 6.19 22.22 4.50
CA ASP A 84 7.59 22.39 4.88
C ASP A 84 7.67 23.45 5.95
N VAL A 85 7.79 23.02 7.21
CA VAL A 85 7.85 23.88 8.39
C VAL A 85 9.10 24.79 8.42
N THR A 86 10.07 24.52 7.55
CA THR A 86 11.27 25.37 7.40
C THR A 86 11.08 26.47 6.34
N SER A 87 9.98 26.42 5.58
CA SER A 87 9.67 27.44 4.60
C SER A 87 9.17 28.73 5.26
N GLN A 88 9.33 29.86 4.55
CA GLN A 88 8.81 31.14 5.03
C GLN A 88 7.29 31.04 5.24
N PRO A 89 6.79 31.51 6.39
CA PRO A 89 5.34 31.55 6.63
C PRO A 89 4.67 32.60 5.72
N ASP A 90 3.41 32.34 5.42
CA ASP A 90 2.52 33.33 4.80
C ASP A 90 2.08 34.40 5.81
N GLU A 91 1.22 35.34 5.38
CA GLU A 91 0.70 36.43 6.20
C GLU A 91 -0.09 35.93 7.45
N VAL A 92 -0.57 34.69 7.42
CA VAL A 92 -1.33 34.04 8.50
C VAL A 92 -0.42 33.16 9.37
N GLY A 93 0.89 33.14 9.10
CA GLY A 93 1.87 32.34 9.82
C GLY A 93 1.88 30.84 9.45
N ILE A 94 1.29 30.49 8.30
CA ILE A 94 1.27 29.10 7.79
C ILE A 94 2.45 28.90 6.84
N PRO A 95 3.26 27.82 6.98
CA PRO A 95 4.35 27.53 6.06
C PRO A 95 3.85 27.40 4.62
N SER A 96 4.45 28.15 3.68
CA SER A 96 4.03 28.19 2.29
C SER A 96 4.58 27.04 1.45
N GLY A 97 5.67 26.42 1.89
CA GLY A 97 6.32 25.31 1.20
C GLY A 97 5.60 23.97 1.36
N LYS A 98 5.76 23.10 0.36
CA LYS A 98 5.27 21.71 0.41
C LYS A 98 6.44 20.74 0.52
N VAL A 99 6.32 19.74 1.39
CA VAL A 99 7.31 18.66 1.56
C VAL A 99 7.37 17.77 0.32
N CYS A 100 6.23 17.56 -0.35
CA CYS A 100 6.16 16.70 -1.52
C CYS A 100 6.57 17.46 -2.79
N PRO A 101 7.72 17.13 -3.44
CA PRO A 101 8.17 17.82 -4.65
C PRO A 101 7.29 17.52 -5.88
N GLN A 102 6.48 16.45 -5.84
CA GLN A 102 5.58 16.04 -6.90
C GLN A 102 4.13 16.48 -6.65
N ASP A 103 3.89 17.21 -5.58
CA ASP A 103 2.52 17.59 -5.16
C ASP A 103 1.56 16.38 -5.11
N ALA A 104 2.09 15.21 -4.71
CA ALA A 104 1.30 13.98 -4.61
C ALA A 104 0.47 13.90 -3.32
N LEU A 105 0.84 14.64 -2.27
CA LEU A 105 0.06 14.69 -1.04
C LEU A 105 -0.99 15.79 -1.17
N LYS A 106 -2.26 15.41 -1.08
CA LYS A 106 -3.41 16.32 -1.20
C LYS A 106 -4.04 16.55 0.16
N ARG A 107 -4.57 17.74 0.38
CA ARG A 107 -5.24 18.15 1.61
C ARG A 107 -6.70 18.48 1.31
N ARG A 108 -7.60 17.97 2.16
CA ARG A 108 -9.04 18.26 2.10
C ARG A 108 -9.54 18.56 3.51
N VAL A 109 -10.40 19.56 3.65
CA VAL A 109 -11.12 19.85 4.90
C VAL A 109 -12.16 18.75 5.11
N VAL A 110 -12.18 18.13 6.30
CA VAL A 110 -13.13 17.07 6.66
C VAL A 110 -14.02 17.44 7.84
N GLY A 111 -13.66 18.45 8.59
CA GLY A 111 -14.45 18.93 9.72
C GLY A 111 -13.94 20.26 10.25
N ARG A 112 -14.73 20.86 11.11
CA ARG A 112 -14.39 22.09 11.87
C ARG A 112 -14.57 21.80 13.35
N GLU A 113 -13.65 22.26 14.14
CA GLU A 113 -13.77 22.17 15.60
C GLU A 113 -14.72 23.25 16.11
N ASP A 114 -14.61 24.46 15.55
CA ASP A 114 -15.53 25.58 15.78
C ASP A 114 -16.17 25.98 14.46
N PRO A 115 -17.52 25.92 14.34
CA PRO A 115 -18.24 26.35 13.15
C PRO A 115 -18.01 27.83 12.78
N ASP A 116 -17.75 28.67 13.79
CA ASP A 116 -17.60 30.12 13.63
C ASP A 116 -16.14 30.53 13.33
N ASP A 117 -15.14 29.65 13.57
CA ASP A 117 -13.75 29.92 13.20
C ASP A 117 -13.37 29.18 11.90
N PRO A 118 -13.26 29.89 10.76
CA PRO A 118 -12.87 29.28 9.48
C PRO A 118 -11.43 28.74 9.48
N ASN A 119 -10.62 29.13 10.47
CA ASN A 119 -9.23 28.70 10.59
C ASN A 119 -9.07 27.41 11.42
N ASN A 120 -10.11 27.00 12.15
CA ASN A 120 -10.06 25.80 13.01
C ASN A 120 -10.64 24.59 12.28
N ASN A 121 -9.93 24.13 11.25
CA ASN A 121 -10.34 23.01 10.42
C ASN A 121 -9.49 21.75 10.68
N TYR A 122 -10.16 20.58 10.64
CA TYR A 122 -9.49 19.29 10.52
C TYR A 122 -9.25 18.96 9.04
N TYR A 123 -8.08 18.42 8.76
CA TYR A 123 -7.66 18.14 7.39
C TYR A 123 -7.34 16.67 7.19
N GLU A 124 -7.91 16.10 6.15
CA GLU A 124 -7.54 14.79 5.66
C GLU A 124 -6.43 14.92 4.61
N TYR A 125 -5.46 14.03 4.68
CA TYR A 125 -4.33 13.98 3.77
C TYR A 125 -4.36 12.68 2.98
N THR A 126 -4.56 12.78 1.68
CA THR A 126 -4.59 11.65 0.74
C THR A 126 -3.39 11.68 -0.18
N VAL A 127 -2.92 10.51 -0.61
CA VAL A 127 -1.78 10.39 -1.52
C VAL A 127 -2.29 10.08 -2.93
N ASP A 128 -1.94 10.93 -3.88
CA ASP A 128 -2.11 10.66 -5.31
C ASP A 128 -0.98 9.72 -5.77
N GLU A 129 -1.31 8.46 -5.94
CA GLU A 129 -0.34 7.42 -6.30
C GLU A 129 0.24 7.60 -7.71
N ALA A 130 -0.49 8.23 -8.62
CA ALA A 130 0.00 8.50 -9.97
C ALA A 130 1.16 9.50 -9.96
N ARG A 131 1.14 10.44 -9.03
CA ARG A 131 2.20 11.43 -8.83
C ARG A 131 3.27 10.99 -7.83
N CYS A 132 2.92 10.08 -6.93
CA CYS A 132 3.84 9.64 -5.88
C CYS A 132 5.01 8.85 -6.46
N THR A 133 6.23 9.31 -6.22
CA THR A 133 7.46 8.62 -6.61
C THR A 133 8.01 7.69 -5.52
N GLY A 134 7.41 7.67 -4.33
CA GLY A 134 7.87 6.85 -3.22
C GLY A 134 9.12 7.36 -2.50
N CYS A 135 9.48 8.64 -2.65
CA CYS A 135 10.72 9.21 -2.10
C CYS A 135 10.78 9.29 -0.57
N GLY A 136 9.69 9.01 0.13
CA GLY A 136 9.66 8.93 1.59
C GLY A 136 9.76 10.24 2.36
N LYS A 137 9.89 11.42 1.71
CA LYS A 137 10.03 12.72 2.41
C LYS A 137 8.86 12.99 3.36
N CYS A 138 7.62 12.80 2.90
CA CYS A 138 6.42 12.96 3.72
C CYS A 138 6.35 11.94 4.86
N VAL A 139 6.81 10.70 4.62
CA VAL A 139 6.88 9.65 5.65
C VAL A 139 7.90 10.03 6.72
N LYS A 140 9.08 10.52 6.33
CA LYS A 140 10.11 10.97 7.26
C LYS A 140 9.61 12.14 8.13
N ALA A 141 8.92 13.11 7.51
CA ALA A 141 8.39 14.27 8.22
C ALA A 141 7.19 13.92 9.13
N CYS A 142 6.41 12.87 8.81
CA CYS A 142 5.31 12.40 9.64
C CYS A 142 5.73 11.57 10.87
N LYS A 143 7.02 11.19 10.97
CA LYS A 143 7.49 10.39 12.10
C LYS A 143 7.49 11.17 13.41
N PRO A 144 7.25 10.50 14.56
CA PRO A 144 7.44 11.12 15.87
C PRO A 144 8.87 11.66 16.07
N PRO A 145 9.04 12.80 16.77
CA PRO A 145 8.02 13.54 17.50
C PRO A 145 7.24 14.56 16.66
N ALA A 146 7.60 14.80 15.38
CA ALA A 146 7.00 15.85 14.56
C ALA A 146 5.57 15.51 14.11
N GLY A 147 5.27 14.23 13.90
CA GLY A 147 3.96 13.75 13.47
C GLY A 147 3.58 12.43 14.12
N ASN A 148 2.43 11.88 13.75
CA ASN A 148 1.85 10.68 14.37
C ASN A 148 2.31 9.35 13.72
N GLY A 149 3.16 9.40 12.69
CA GLY A 149 3.61 8.21 11.97
C GLY A 149 2.52 7.54 11.12
N SER A 150 1.49 8.28 10.72
CA SER A 150 0.40 7.76 9.89
C SER A 150 0.83 7.46 8.46
N LEU A 151 1.75 8.26 7.92
CA LEU A 151 2.30 8.03 6.58
C LEU A 151 3.38 6.95 6.63
N ARG A 152 3.24 5.96 5.73
CA ARG A 152 4.22 4.88 5.56
C ARG A 152 4.50 4.63 4.08
N LEU A 153 5.63 3.98 3.79
CA LEU A 153 5.89 3.46 2.45
C LEU A 153 5.32 2.06 2.33
N GLU A 154 4.76 1.77 1.17
CA GLU A 154 4.19 0.48 0.83
C GLU A 154 4.52 0.12 -0.60
N ILE A 155 4.79 -1.17 -0.85
CA ILE A 155 5.01 -1.68 -2.20
C ILE A 155 3.67 -2.08 -2.79
N ARG A 156 3.33 -1.52 -3.94
CA ARG A 156 2.11 -1.85 -4.67
C ARG A 156 2.26 -3.17 -5.40
N TYR A 157 1.46 -4.15 -5.02
CA TYR A 157 1.49 -5.53 -5.54
C TYR A 157 1.14 -5.60 -7.04
N ASP A 158 0.23 -4.75 -7.49
CA ASP A 158 -0.18 -4.64 -8.88
C ASP A 158 0.94 -4.12 -9.80
N ARG A 159 1.96 -3.48 -9.24
CA ARG A 159 3.09 -2.89 -9.96
C ARG A 159 4.41 -3.62 -9.72
N CYS A 160 4.58 -4.21 -8.54
CA CYS A 160 5.83 -4.88 -8.16
C CYS A 160 6.05 -6.14 -9.00
N ARG A 161 7.23 -6.26 -9.61
CA ARG A 161 7.62 -7.43 -10.41
C ARG A 161 8.36 -8.51 -9.61
N GLY A 162 8.62 -8.27 -8.33
CA GLY A 162 9.34 -9.21 -7.47
C GLY A 162 10.79 -9.46 -7.87
N CYS A 163 11.45 -8.48 -8.52
CA CYS A 163 12.82 -8.63 -9.03
C CYS A 163 13.89 -8.66 -7.92
N ASN A 164 13.55 -8.32 -6.68
CA ASN A 164 14.44 -8.27 -5.50
C ASN A 164 15.55 -7.20 -5.56
N ASP A 165 15.59 -6.34 -6.56
CA ASP A 165 16.66 -5.31 -6.70
C ASP A 165 16.56 -4.19 -5.67
N CYS A 166 15.39 -3.99 -5.06
CA CYS A 166 15.20 -2.96 -4.04
C CYS A 166 15.84 -3.31 -2.68
N GLY A 167 16.38 -4.53 -2.51
CA GLY A 167 17.04 -4.97 -1.28
C GLY A 167 16.14 -4.94 -0.04
N ILE A 168 14.83 -4.93 -0.23
CA ILE A 168 13.90 -5.04 0.89
C ILE A 168 13.91 -6.51 1.32
N LEU A 169 14.72 -6.77 2.34
CA LEU A 169 14.66 -8.03 3.08
C LEU A 169 13.49 -7.95 4.05
N ILE A 170 12.64 -8.95 3.97
CA ILE A 170 11.54 -9.15 4.91
C ILE A 170 12.09 -9.50 6.29
#